data_592366ae3d1034bba2f196e33ede2b30
#
_entry.id   592366ae3d1034bba2f196e33ede2b30
#
_cell.length_a   1.000
_cell.length_b   1.000
_cell.length_c   1.000
_cell.angle_alpha   90.00
_cell.angle_beta   90.00
_cell.angle_gamma   90.00
#
_symmetry.space_group_name_H-M   'P 1'
#
loop_
_entity.id
_entity.type
_entity.pdbx_description
1 polymer ?
#
loop_
_entity_poly.entity_id
_entity_poly.type
_entity_poly.pdbx_seq_one_letter_code
_entity_poly.pdbx_strand_id
1 'polypeptide(L)'
;MGVEDVVLVPGLLCDDALWEAQRTALEPRFKVQVARLDQGATITEIAGHVLAAAPPRFALAGLSLGGYVALEIMRQAPARVSLIC
;
A
#
# COMPACT_ATOMS: atom_id res chain seq x y z
N MET A 1 -17.23 9.64 -12.43
CA MET A 1 -16.44 9.57 -11.22
C MET A 1 -15.46 8.43 -11.31
N GLY A 2 -14.25 8.68 -10.92
CA GLY A 2 -13.19 7.71 -10.99
C GLY A 2 -13.28 6.65 -9.89
N VAL A 3 -12.61 5.55 -10.13
CA VAL A 3 -12.41 4.51 -9.12
C VAL A 3 -11.29 4.98 -8.20
N GLU A 4 -11.48 4.85 -6.88
CA GLU A 4 -10.45 5.21 -5.93
C GLU A 4 -9.32 4.19 -5.96
N ASP A 5 -8.09 4.66 -5.88
CA ASP A 5 -6.91 3.80 -5.84
C ASP A 5 -6.64 3.34 -4.41
N VAL A 6 -6.34 2.06 -4.26
CA VAL A 6 -6.00 1.45 -2.98
C VAL A 6 -4.64 0.77 -3.10
N VAL A 7 -3.73 1.09 -2.18
CA VAL A 7 -2.42 0.43 -2.09
C VAL A 7 -2.43 -0.47 -0.86
N LEU A 8 -2.23 -1.76 -1.07
CA LEU A 8 -2.12 -2.75 -0.01
C LEU A 8 -0.64 -3.04 0.25
N VAL A 9 -0.21 -2.89 1.50
CA VAL A 9 1.18 -3.13 1.88
C VAL A 9 1.24 -4.39 2.73
N PRO A 10 1.73 -5.51 2.19
CA PRO A 10 1.70 -6.80 2.88
C PRO A 10 2.74 -6.89 3.98
N GLY A 11 2.58 -7.85 4.86
CA GLY A 11 3.60 -8.21 5.84
C GLY A 11 4.66 -9.10 5.22
N LEU A 12 5.77 -9.27 5.95
CA LEU A 12 6.92 -10.01 5.45
C LEU A 12 6.60 -11.48 5.15
N LEU A 13 5.75 -12.09 5.97
CA LEU A 13 5.39 -13.51 5.82
C LEU A 13 4.04 -13.71 5.13
N CYS A 14 3.43 -12.64 4.65
CA CYS A 14 2.16 -12.74 3.93
C CYS A 14 2.43 -12.96 2.47
N ASP A 15 1.80 -13.98 1.89
CA ASP A 15 1.92 -14.25 0.47
C ASP A 15 0.80 -13.57 -0.30
N ASP A 16 0.85 -13.68 -1.62
CA ASP A 16 -0.14 -13.06 -2.49
C ASP A 16 -1.53 -13.65 -2.28
N ALA A 17 -1.64 -14.89 -1.80
CA ALA A 17 -2.94 -15.53 -1.63
C ALA A 17 -3.79 -14.83 -0.58
N LEU A 18 -3.17 -14.34 0.50
CA LEU A 18 -3.88 -13.61 1.54
C LEU A 18 -4.47 -12.31 0.98
N TRP A 19 -3.68 -11.58 0.21
CA TRP A 19 -4.12 -10.30 -0.35
C TRP A 19 -5.01 -10.47 -1.57
N GLU A 20 -4.91 -11.61 -2.26
CA GLU A 20 -5.70 -11.87 -3.46
C GLU A 20 -7.19 -11.91 -3.16
N ALA A 21 -7.59 -12.49 -2.03
CA ALA A 21 -8.99 -12.53 -1.63
C ALA A 21 -9.51 -11.10 -1.38
N GLN A 22 -8.72 -10.27 -0.71
CA GLN A 22 -9.11 -8.89 -0.46
C GLN A 22 -9.12 -8.06 -1.74
N ARG A 23 -8.13 -8.27 -2.58
CA ARG A 23 -8.05 -7.62 -3.87
C ARG A 23 -9.28 -7.92 -4.72
N THR A 24 -9.67 -9.19 -4.80
CA THR A 24 -10.85 -9.61 -5.55
C THR A 24 -12.11 -8.93 -5.02
N ALA A 25 -12.23 -8.82 -3.69
CA ALA A 25 -13.38 -8.18 -3.07
C ALA A 25 -13.43 -6.67 -3.35
N LEU A 26 -12.28 -6.02 -3.48
CA LEU A 26 -12.20 -4.57 -3.64
C LEU A 26 -12.22 -4.11 -5.10
N GLU A 27 -11.69 -4.91 -6.02
CA GLU A 27 -11.52 -4.50 -7.42
C GLU A 27 -12.78 -4.05 -8.13
N PRO A 28 -13.98 -4.56 -7.80
CA PRO A 28 -15.17 -4.00 -8.43
C PRO A 28 -15.41 -2.52 -8.16
N ARG A 29 -14.84 -1.98 -7.07
CA ARG A 29 -15.05 -0.59 -6.65
C ARG A 29 -13.76 0.24 -6.65
N PHE A 30 -12.61 -0.42 -6.59
CA PHE A 30 -11.32 0.27 -6.41
C PHE A 30 -10.29 -0.29 -7.36
N LYS A 31 -9.33 0.53 -7.73
CA LYS A 31 -8.10 0.05 -8.34
C LYS A 31 -7.16 -0.37 -7.22
N VAL A 32 -6.80 -1.64 -7.18
CA VAL A 32 -6.01 -2.20 -6.09
C VAL A 32 -4.60 -2.49 -6.58
N GLN A 33 -3.61 -1.99 -5.85
CA GLN A 33 -2.20 -2.24 -6.09
C GLN A 33 -1.61 -2.85 -4.82
N VAL A 34 -0.91 -3.99 -4.97
CA VAL A 34 -0.19 -4.60 -3.85
C VAL A 34 1.26 -4.15 -3.96
N ALA A 35 1.76 -3.50 -2.91
CA ALA A 35 3.09 -2.93 -2.91
C ALA A 35 4.16 -4.01 -2.82
N ARG A 36 5.31 -3.76 -3.45
CA ARG A 36 6.49 -4.61 -3.32
C ARG A 36 7.35 -4.10 -2.18
N LEU A 37 7.79 -5.02 -1.33
CA LEU A 37 8.63 -4.68 -0.18
C LEU A 37 10.09 -5.10 -0.35
N ASP A 38 10.46 -5.60 -1.52
CA ASP A 38 11.82 -6.05 -1.83
C ASP A 38 12.71 -4.93 -2.39
N GLN A 39 12.21 -3.71 -2.39
CA GLN A 39 12.91 -2.55 -2.95
C GLN A 39 13.35 -1.64 -1.82
N GLY A 40 14.55 -1.86 -1.30
CA GLY A 40 15.11 -1.01 -0.27
C GLY A 40 15.60 -1.79 0.94
N ALA A 41 16.55 -1.22 1.67
CA ALA A 41 17.17 -1.84 2.84
C ALA A 41 16.56 -1.34 4.16
N THR A 42 15.88 -0.20 4.14
CA THR A 42 15.27 0.39 5.33
C THR A 42 13.79 0.65 5.08
N ILE A 43 13.04 0.82 6.16
CA ILE A 43 11.61 1.14 6.05
C ILE A 43 11.42 2.45 5.28
N THR A 44 12.30 3.43 5.50
CA THR A 44 12.25 4.70 4.78
C THR A 44 12.43 4.50 3.29
N GLU A 45 13.39 3.66 2.89
CA GLU A 45 13.63 3.37 1.47
C GLU A 45 12.48 2.57 0.85
N ILE A 46 11.98 1.57 1.56
CA ILE A 46 10.85 0.78 1.10
C ILE A 46 9.64 1.69 0.86
N ALA A 47 9.33 2.56 1.82
CA ALA A 47 8.22 3.50 1.69
C ALA A 47 8.41 4.42 0.48
N GLY A 48 9.62 4.89 0.25
CA GLY A 48 9.94 5.73 -0.91
C GLY A 48 9.68 5.02 -2.22
N HIS A 49 10.06 3.73 -2.32
CA HIS A 49 9.80 2.94 -3.52
C HIS A 49 8.30 2.67 -3.72
N VAL A 50 7.57 2.42 -2.64
CA VAL A 50 6.12 2.26 -2.72
C VAL A 50 5.46 3.54 -3.23
N LEU A 51 5.87 4.68 -2.71
CA LEU A 51 5.35 5.97 -3.14
C LEU A 51 5.66 6.27 -4.60
N ALA A 52 6.85 5.87 -5.07
CA ALA A 52 7.23 6.09 -6.46
C ALA A 52 6.35 5.30 -7.44
N ALA A 53 5.88 4.13 -7.02
CA ALA A 53 5.02 3.28 -7.83
C ALA A 53 3.54 3.54 -7.63
N ALA A 54 3.16 4.27 -6.58
CA ALA A 54 1.76 4.50 -6.24
C ALA A 54 1.17 5.66 -7.05
N PRO A 55 -0.16 5.69 -7.23
CA PRO A 55 -0.81 6.84 -7.86
C PRO A 55 -0.68 8.11 -7.00
N PRO A 56 -1.02 9.29 -7.53
CA PRO A 56 -0.87 10.55 -6.78
C PRO A 56 -1.64 10.59 -5.46
N ARG A 57 -2.82 9.99 -5.43
CA ARG A 57 -3.61 9.86 -4.20
C ARG A 57 -4.17 8.45 -4.12
N PHE A 58 -4.17 7.87 -2.93
CA PHE A 58 -4.59 6.50 -2.72
C PHE A 58 -5.01 6.27 -1.28
N ALA A 59 -5.88 5.28 -1.08
CA ALA A 59 -6.14 4.72 0.25
C ALA A 59 -5.06 3.70 0.57
N LEU A 60 -4.66 3.59 1.81
CA LEU A 60 -3.51 2.82 2.22
C LEU A 60 -3.90 1.82 3.30
N ALA A 61 -3.53 0.56 3.11
CA ALA A 61 -3.73 -0.48 4.12
C ALA A 61 -2.43 -1.25 4.29
N GLY A 62 -2.05 -1.51 5.54
CA GLY A 62 -0.83 -2.25 5.84
C GLY A 62 -1.03 -3.21 6.98
N LEU A 63 -0.29 -4.32 6.97
CA LEU A 63 -0.38 -5.36 7.98
C LEU A 63 1.03 -5.77 8.41
N SER A 64 1.27 -5.83 9.73
CA SER A 64 2.56 -6.23 10.30
C SER A 64 3.69 -5.31 9.81
N LEU A 65 4.73 -5.84 9.16
CA LEU A 65 5.78 -5.00 8.58
C LEU A 65 5.19 -3.95 7.63
N GLY A 66 4.15 -4.35 6.87
CA GLY A 66 3.43 -3.42 6.01
C GLY A 66 2.80 -2.26 6.77
N GLY A 67 2.39 -2.48 8.03
CA GLY A 67 1.89 -1.41 8.88
C GLY A 67 2.95 -0.36 9.18
N TYR A 68 4.18 -0.79 9.47
CA TYR A 68 5.28 0.14 9.70
C TYR A 68 5.63 0.92 8.43
N VAL A 69 5.62 0.25 7.28
CA VAL A 69 5.85 0.92 6.00
C VAL A 69 4.72 1.92 5.72
N ALA A 70 3.48 1.56 6.03
CA ALA A 70 2.35 2.47 5.85
C ALA A 70 2.48 3.73 6.71
N LEU A 71 2.91 3.58 7.95
CA LEU A 71 3.14 4.74 8.82
C LEU A 71 4.27 5.63 8.29
N GLU A 72 5.31 5.03 7.75
CA GLU A 72 6.41 5.80 7.15
C GLU A 72 5.94 6.54 5.89
N ILE A 73 5.07 5.91 5.08
CA ILE A 73 4.45 6.56 3.93
C ILE A 73 3.64 7.78 4.38
N MET A 74 2.88 7.65 5.47
CA MET A 74 2.15 8.77 6.04
C MET A 74 3.07 9.91 6.47
N ARG A 75 4.22 9.56 7.03
CA ARG A 75 5.19 10.56 7.45
C ARG A 75 5.80 11.29 6.27
N GLN A 76 6.11 10.56 5.19
CA GLN A 76 6.78 11.15 4.02
C GLN A 76 5.81 11.95 3.14
N ALA A 77 4.59 11.48 2.98
CA ALA A 77 3.68 12.06 2.00
C ALA A 77 2.22 12.01 2.48
N PRO A 78 1.90 12.70 3.60
CA PRO A 78 0.55 12.61 4.15
C PRO A 78 -0.54 13.12 3.20
N ALA A 79 -0.20 14.07 2.32
CA ALA A 79 -1.17 14.64 1.39
C ALA A 79 -1.60 13.66 0.29
N ARG A 80 -0.84 12.58 0.08
CA ARG A 80 -1.15 11.59 -0.94
C ARG A 80 -2.10 10.50 -0.44
N VAL A 81 -2.23 10.34 0.87
CA VAL A 81 -3.04 9.28 1.47
C VAL A 81 -4.42 9.82 1.80
N SER A 82 -5.44 9.28 1.14
CA SER A 82 -6.82 9.72 1.37
C SER A 82 -7.43 9.02 2.59
N LEU A 83 -6.99 7.81 2.90
CA LEU A 83 -7.50 7.03 4.02
C LEU A 83 -6.44 6.01 4.40
N ILE A 84 -6.22 5.79 5.70
CA ILE A 84 -5.31 4.76 6.19
C ILE A 84 -6.07 3.75 7.03
N CYS A 85 -5.66 2.49 6.90
CA CYS A 85 -6.30 1.40 7.61
C CYS A 85 -5.25 0.44 8.18
#